data_f7253a794763632dd13634153a5a96a7
#
_entry.id   f7253a794763632dd13634153a5a96a7
#
_cell.length_a   1.000
_cell.length_b   1.000
_cell.length_c   1.000
_cell.angle_alpha   90.00
_cell.angle_beta   90.00
_cell.angle_gamma   90.00
#
_symmetry.space_group_name_H-M   'P 1'
#
loop_
_entity.id
_entity.type
_entity.pdbx_description
1 polymer ?
#
loop_
_entity_poly.entity_id
_entity_poly.type
_entity_poly.pdbx_seq_one_letter_code
_entity_poly.pdbx_strand_id
1 'polypeptide(L)'
;TMACTIVFDLTVAIVVGVGLGLILMVARLSKLQINYERVDMSRLKTDDDTLNERYSNAMVAYITGPLLFANIGTLEELPEHIGRCDTLLLSMRGVPSVDVSAAQTLLPMLRELKERGIDVVLCGVPSATMTMLRRAGIVELLGEQSFYWSVERALLDHRPRPLASFDREEA
;
A
#
# COMPACT_ATOMS: atom_id res chain seq x y z
N THR A 1 -42.62 -0.03 -40.67
CA THR A 1 -41.65 -1.05 -40.23
C THR A 1 -40.21 -0.52 -40.22
N MET A 2 -39.79 0.22 -41.25
CA MET A 2 -38.41 0.73 -41.38
C MET A 2 -37.98 1.70 -40.25
N ALA A 3 -38.90 2.59 -39.78
CA ALA A 3 -38.62 3.51 -38.68
C ALA A 3 -38.40 2.81 -37.34
N CYS A 4 -39.18 1.71 -37.03
CA CYS A 4 -39.00 0.92 -35.80
C CYS A 4 -37.66 0.21 -35.76
N THR A 5 -37.17 -0.31 -36.89
CA THR A 5 -35.90 -1.01 -36.94
C THR A 5 -34.74 -0.08 -36.63
N ILE A 6 -34.75 1.13 -37.20
CA ILE A 6 -33.67 2.13 -36.99
C ILE A 6 -33.67 2.62 -35.52
N VAL A 7 -34.85 2.84 -34.92
CA VAL A 7 -34.93 3.30 -33.52
C VAL A 7 -34.53 2.18 -32.55
N PHE A 8 -34.92 0.91 -32.83
CA PHE A 8 -34.54 -0.23 -32.00
C PHE A 8 -33.03 -0.50 -32.06
N ASP A 9 -32.42 -0.45 -33.25
CA ASP A 9 -30.97 -0.63 -33.42
C ASP A 9 -30.20 0.50 -32.73
N LEU A 10 -30.69 1.75 -32.83
CA LEU A 10 -30.09 2.90 -32.16
C LEU A 10 -30.16 2.76 -30.63
N THR A 11 -31.30 2.35 -30.10
CA THR A 11 -31.49 2.17 -28.67
C THR A 11 -30.60 1.09 -28.12
N VAL A 12 -30.51 -0.05 -28.81
CA VAL A 12 -29.61 -1.15 -28.44
C VAL A 12 -28.17 -0.71 -28.48
N ALA A 13 -27.75 -0.01 -29.53
CA ALA A 13 -26.39 0.51 -29.65
C ALA A 13 -26.02 1.46 -28.50
N ILE A 14 -26.93 2.34 -28.09
CA ILE A 14 -26.73 3.27 -26.97
C ILE A 14 -26.61 2.50 -25.65
N VAL A 15 -27.50 1.55 -25.36
CA VAL A 15 -27.45 0.76 -24.13
C VAL A 15 -26.16 -0.06 -24.03
N VAL A 16 -25.74 -0.71 -25.12
CA VAL A 16 -24.49 -1.45 -25.16
C VAL A 16 -23.30 -0.53 -25.00
N GLY A 17 -23.27 0.61 -25.67
CA GLY A 17 -22.19 1.58 -25.58
C GLY A 17 -22.06 2.17 -24.17
N VAL A 18 -23.16 2.56 -23.54
CA VAL A 18 -23.16 3.05 -22.15
C VAL A 18 -22.74 1.94 -21.17
N GLY A 19 -23.28 0.74 -21.33
CA GLY A 19 -22.92 -0.41 -20.50
C GLY A 19 -21.41 -0.73 -20.56
N LEU A 20 -20.85 -0.79 -21.77
CA LEU A 20 -19.44 -1.01 -21.99
C LEU A 20 -18.59 0.14 -21.42
N GLY A 21 -19.02 1.37 -21.63
CA GLY A 21 -18.36 2.56 -21.07
C GLY A 21 -18.31 2.53 -19.54
N LEU A 22 -19.40 2.15 -18.88
CA LEU A 22 -19.44 2.02 -17.42
C LEU A 22 -18.53 0.89 -16.93
N ILE A 23 -18.50 -0.26 -17.59
CA ILE A 23 -17.62 -1.37 -17.23
C ILE A 23 -16.15 -0.93 -17.34
N LEU A 24 -15.77 -0.27 -18.43
CA LEU A 24 -14.41 0.23 -18.62
C LEU A 24 -14.04 1.32 -17.60
N MET A 25 -14.99 2.17 -17.24
CA MET A 25 -14.80 3.20 -16.22
C MET A 25 -14.54 2.57 -14.85
N VAL A 26 -15.38 1.60 -14.44
CA VAL A 26 -15.20 0.88 -13.17
C VAL A 26 -13.86 0.13 -13.14
N ALA A 27 -13.50 -0.54 -14.22
CA ALA A 27 -12.22 -1.24 -14.32
C ALA A 27 -11.00 -0.29 -14.21
N ARG A 28 -11.12 0.94 -14.69
CA ARG A 28 -10.07 1.97 -14.52
C ARG A 28 -9.99 2.50 -13.09
N LEU A 29 -11.12 2.74 -12.44
CA LEU A 29 -11.17 3.26 -11.07
C LEU A 29 -10.72 2.24 -10.02
N SER A 30 -10.80 0.95 -10.33
CA SER A 30 -10.41 -0.13 -9.41
C SER A 30 -8.91 -0.47 -9.47
N LYS A 31 -8.11 0.23 -10.28
CA LYS A 31 -6.67 -0.07 -10.37
C LYS A 31 -5.94 0.42 -9.14
N LEU A 32 -5.27 -0.52 -8.46
CA LEU A 32 -4.28 -0.24 -7.44
C LEU A 32 -2.94 0.03 -8.12
N GLN A 33 -2.26 1.08 -7.69
CA GLN A 33 -0.91 1.41 -8.14
C GLN A 33 0.01 1.48 -6.94
N ILE A 34 1.15 0.82 -7.03
CA ILE A 34 2.19 0.87 -6.01
C ILE A 34 3.46 1.40 -6.69
N ASN A 35 3.92 2.55 -6.22
CA ASN A 35 5.18 3.14 -6.67
C ASN A 35 6.23 2.94 -5.58
N TYR A 36 7.33 2.31 -5.93
CA TYR A 36 8.44 2.05 -5.03
C TYR A 36 9.52 3.11 -5.21
N GLU A 37 9.95 3.70 -4.13
CA GLU A 37 11.03 4.68 -4.11
C GLU A 37 12.00 4.33 -2.99
N ARG A 38 13.31 4.31 -3.28
CA ARG A 38 14.31 4.24 -2.22
C ARG A 38 14.37 5.58 -1.50
N VAL A 39 14.51 5.52 -0.19
CA VAL A 39 14.64 6.75 0.60
C VAL A 39 15.92 7.47 0.18
N ASP A 40 15.75 8.63 -0.44
CA ASP A 40 16.84 9.54 -0.76
C ASP A 40 16.82 10.69 0.25
N MET A 41 17.69 10.57 1.27
CA MET A 41 17.77 11.55 2.35
C MET A 41 18.32 12.91 1.89
N SER A 42 18.90 12.99 0.70
CA SER A 42 19.36 14.27 0.14
C SER A 42 18.23 15.27 -0.13
N ARG A 43 16.99 14.75 -0.26
CA ARG A 43 15.78 15.55 -0.43
C ARG A 43 15.23 16.10 0.89
N LEU A 44 15.54 15.47 2.01
CA LEU A 44 15.28 16.00 3.34
C LEU A 44 16.43 16.95 3.67
N LYS A 45 16.17 18.26 3.73
CA LYS A 45 17.15 19.32 4.06
C LYS A 45 17.65 19.20 5.51
N THR A 46 18.06 18.02 5.92
CA THR A 46 18.54 17.73 7.26
C THR A 46 20.00 17.30 7.11
N ASP A 47 20.92 18.09 7.63
CA ASP A 47 22.36 17.81 7.70
C ASP A 47 22.70 16.75 8.77
N ASP A 48 21.81 15.79 9.01
CA ASP A 48 22.03 14.77 10.03
C ASP A 48 22.51 13.46 9.38
N ASP A 49 23.83 13.27 9.38
CA ASP A 49 24.49 12.08 8.83
C ASP A 49 24.01 10.78 9.50
N THR A 50 23.48 10.87 10.73
CA THR A 50 22.96 9.71 11.46
C THR A 50 21.66 9.17 10.85
N LEU A 51 20.86 10.02 10.18
CA LEU A 51 19.66 9.62 9.47
C LEU A 51 20.00 8.89 8.16
N ASN A 52 21.06 9.31 7.46
CA ASN A 52 21.52 8.65 6.24
C ASN A 52 21.95 7.21 6.52
N GLU A 53 22.70 6.97 7.60
CA GLU A 53 23.09 5.61 7.98
C GLU A 53 21.88 4.77 8.40
N ARG A 54 20.95 5.36 9.16
CA ARG A 54 19.77 4.69 9.71
C ARG A 54 18.81 4.18 8.63
N TYR A 55 18.64 4.93 7.54
CA TYR A 55 17.73 4.62 6.45
C TYR A 55 18.42 4.28 5.14
N SER A 56 19.69 3.90 5.19
CA SER A 56 20.48 3.54 3.99
C SER A 56 19.84 2.42 3.16
N ASN A 57 19.08 1.54 3.81
CA ASN A 57 18.39 0.42 3.18
C ASN A 57 16.86 0.47 3.43
N ALA A 58 16.31 1.68 3.44
CA ALA A 58 14.87 1.88 3.59
C ALA A 58 14.19 2.11 2.24
N MET A 59 12.97 1.60 2.12
CA MET A 59 12.12 1.74 0.94
C MET A 59 10.78 2.35 1.31
N VAL A 60 10.28 3.22 0.44
CA VAL A 60 8.91 3.76 0.52
C VAL A 60 8.08 3.14 -0.59
N ALA A 61 6.93 2.58 -0.24
CA ALA A 61 5.93 2.15 -1.19
C ALA A 61 4.71 3.08 -1.09
N TYR A 62 4.47 3.85 -2.15
CA TYR A 62 3.31 4.73 -2.26
C TYR A 62 2.15 3.96 -2.87
N ILE A 63 1.13 3.70 -2.06
CA ILE A 63 -0.06 2.97 -2.47
C ILE A 63 -1.14 3.98 -2.86
N THR A 64 -1.66 3.86 -4.08
CA THR A 64 -2.71 4.73 -4.62
C THR A 64 -3.84 3.91 -5.20
N GLY A 65 -5.06 4.21 -4.78
CA GLY A 65 -6.28 3.51 -5.17
C GLY A 65 -6.91 2.74 -4.01
N PRO A 66 -8.15 2.28 -4.17
CA PRO A 66 -8.83 1.52 -3.14
C PRO A 66 -8.19 0.13 -3.00
N LEU A 67 -7.99 -0.32 -1.76
CA LEU A 67 -7.58 -1.69 -1.45
C LEU A 67 -8.82 -2.58 -1.37
N LEU A 68 -9.05 -3.31 -2.45
CA LEU A 68 -10.18 -4.23 -2.61
C LEU A 68 -9.67 -5.64 -2.86
N PHE A 69 -10.46 -6.64 -2.53
CA PHE A 69 -10.14 -8.04 -2.84
C PHE A 69 -9.77 -8.25 -4.32
N ALA A 70 -10.45 -7.55 -5.22
CA ALA A 70 -10.23 -7.67 -6.67
C ALA A 70 -8.83 -7.21 -7.13
N ASN A 71 -8.12 -6.39 -6.34
CA ASN A 71 -6.81 -5.85 -6.71
C ASN A 71 -5.70 -6.16 -5.69
N ILE A 72 -5.99 -6.99 -4.70
CA ILE A 72 -5.05 -7.32 -3.62
C ILE A 72 -3.81 -8.06 -4.13
N GLY A 73 -3.92 -8.80 -5.23
CA GLY A 73 -2.79 -9.50 -5.84
C GLY A 73 -1.59 -8.59 -6.15
N THR A 74 -1.86 -7.32 -6.50
CA THR A 74 -0.78 -6.33 -6.68
C THR A 74 -0.01 -6.06 -5.38
N LEU A 75 -0.68 -6.17 -4.25
CA LEU A 75 -0.05 -5.99 -2.95
C LEU A 75 0.71 -7.24 -2.50
N GLU A 76 0.25 -8.43 -2.90
CA GLU A 76 0.94 -9.69 -2.61
C GLU A 76 2.31 -9.79 -3.29
N GLU A 77 2.52 -9.07 -4.39
CA GLU A 77 3.81 -8.95 -5.07
C GLU A 77 4.80 -8.02 -4.36
N LEU A 78 4.33 -7.23 -3.38
CA LEU A 78 5.16 -6.25 -2.66
C LEU A 78 6.41 -6.86 -2.02
N PRO A 79 6.36 -8.03 -1.33
CA PRO A 79 7.54 -8.64 -0.73
C PRO A 79 8.64 -9.00 -1.73
N GLU A 80 8.30 -9.25 -2.99
CA GLU A 80 9.25 -9.54 -4.06
C GLU A 80 9.93 -8.27 -4.57
N HIS A 81 9.19 -7.16 -4.64
CA HIS A 81 9.67 -5.88 -5.16
C HIS A 81 10.57 -5.12 -4.19
N ILE A 82 10.38 -5.28 -2.89
CA ILE A 82 11.17 -4.56 -1.89
C ILE A 82 12.57 -5.15 -1.68
N GLY A 83 12.82 -6.40 -2.14
CA GLY A 83 14.12 -7.06 -2.04
C GLY A 83 14.60 -7.16 -0.59
N ARG A 84 15.89 -6.83 -0.37
CA ARG A 84 16.49 -6.77 0.97
C ARG A 84 16.42 -5.32 1.46
N CYS A 85 15.36 -4.96 2.17
CA CYS A 85 15.27 -3.70 2.90
C CYS A 85 15.12 -3.98 4.40
N ASP A 86 15.61 -3.06 5.21
CA ASP A 86 15.53 -3.17 6.67
C ASP A 86 14.29 -2.45 7.20
N THR A 87 13.87 -1.41 6.51
CA THR A 87 12.69 -0.61 6.86
C THR A 87 11.83 -0.35 5.63
N LEU A 88 10.53 -0.66 5.75
CA LEU A 88 9.53 -0.42 4.73
C LEU A 88 8.51 0.60 5.22
N LEU A 89 8.43 1.74 4.55
CA LEU A 89 7.42 2.75 4.79
C LEU A 89 6.29 2.60 3.77
N LEU A 90 5.09 2.24 4.22
CA LEU A 90 3.90 2.13 3.38
C LEU A 90 3.09 3.42 3.46
N SER A 91 3.12 4.23 2.42
CA SER A 91 2.28 5.43 2.33
C SER A 91 0.89 5.06 1.85
N MET A 92 -0.09 5.21 2.72
CA MET A 92 -1.50 4.91 2.47
C MET A 92 -2.36 6.17 2.24
N ARG A 93 -1.72 7.32 2.05
CA ARG A 93 -2.44 8.60 1.81
C ARG A 93 -3.36 8.53 0.59
N GLY A 94 -2.97 7.78 -0.43
CA GLY A 94 -3.74 7.54 -1.66
C GLY A 94 -4.75 6.40 -1.56
N VAL A 95 -4.96 5.80 -0.38
CA VAL A 95 -5.88 4.66 -0.16
C VAL A 95 -7.18 5.15 0.49
N PRO A 96 -8.22 5.45 -0.28
CA PRO A 96 -9.46 6.02 0.26
C PRO A 96 -10.26 5.01 1.09
N SER A 97 -10.13 3.73 0.78
CA SER A 97 -10.86 2.67 1.46
C SER A 97 -10.13 1.32 1.39
N VAL A 98 -10.39 0.49 2.38
CA VAL A 98 -9.91 -0.90 2.47
C VAL A 98 -11.11 -1.77 2.78
N ASP A 99 -11.35 -2.81 2.00
CA ASP A 99 -12.40 -3.79 2.33
C ASP A 99 -11.89 -4.84 3.32
N VAL A 100 -12.83 -5.61 3.88
CA VAL A 100 -12.53 -6.63 4.90
C VAL A 100 -11.58 -7.70 4.34
N SER A 101 -11.81 -8.14 3.12
CA SER A 101 -11.01 -9.21 2.50
C SER A 101 -9.59 -8.73 2.22
N ALA A 102 -9.43 -7.49 1.73
CA ALA A 102 -8.11 -6.89 1.54
C ALA A 102 -7.36 -6.73 2.86
N ALA A 103 -8.05 -6.32 3.93
CA ALA A 103 -7.43 -6.20 5.26
C ALA A 103 -6.99 -7.58 5.80
N GLN A 104 -7.76 -8.63 5.55
CA GLN A 104 -7.42 -10.00 5.94
C GLN A 104 -6.21 -10.55 5.17
N THR A 105 -6.00 -10.16 3.92
CA THR A 105 -4.83 -10.53 3.14
C THR A 105 -3.60 -9.69 3.52
N LEU A 106 -3.82 -8.42 3.84
CA LEU A 106 -2.75 -7.53 4.29
C LEU A 106 -2.10 -7.98 5.60
N LEU A 107 -2.87 -8.52 6.54
CA LEU A 107 -2.38 -8.95 7.84
C LEU A 107 -1.29 -10.04 7.77
N PRO A 108 -1.48 -11.19 7.08
CA PRO A 108 -0.44 -12.21 6.97
C PRO A 108 0.78 -11.70 6.20
N MET A 109 0.61 -10.88 5.17
CA MET A 109 1.72 -10.28 4.44
C MET A 109 2.58 -9.38 5.35
N LEU A 110 1.97 -8.52 6.15
CA LEU A 110 2.71 -7.68 7.11
C LEU A 110 3.39 -8.51 8.19
N ARG A 111 2.79 -9.63 8.60
CA ARG A 111 3.41 -10.56 9.54
C ARG A 111 4.64 -11.22 8.94
N GLU A 112 4.56 -11.69 7.71
CA GLU A 112 5.68 -12.26 6.99
C GLU A 112 6.84 -11.28 6.85
N LEU A 113 6.58 -10.02 6.49
CA LEU A 113 7.60 -8.98 6.42
C LEU A 113 8.29 -8.78 7.78
N LYS A 114 7.51 -8.75 8.84
CA LYS A 114 8.04 -8.61 10.20
C LYS A 114 8.88 -9.83 10.63
N GLU A 115 8.47 -11.05 10.26
CA GLU A 115 9.23 -12.28 10.52
C GLU A 115 10.54 -12.32 9.73
N ARG A 116 10.59 -11.70 8.55
CA ARG A 116 11.82 -11.48 7.78
C ARG A 116 12.74 -10.41 8.39
N GLY A 117 12.34 -9.79 9.50
CA GLY A 117 13.09 -8.74 10.19
C GLY A 117 12.90 -7.35 9.59
N ILE A 118 11.96 -7.16 8.67
CA ILE A 118 11.68 -5.86 8.07
C ILE A 118 10.81 -5.05 9.03
N ASP A 119 11.27 -3.85 9.37
CA ASP A 119 10.48 -2.92 10.18
C ASP A 119 9.48 -2.17 9.30
N VAL A 120 8.19 -2.41 9.53
CA VAL A 120 7.11 -1.88 8.69
C VAL A 120 6.42 -0.71 9.37
N VAL A 121 6.35 0.41 8.67
CA VAL A 121 5.76 1.67 9.12
C VAL A 121 4.66 2.11 8.17
N LEU A 122 3.47 2.42 8.67
CA LEU A 122 2.36 2.93 7.89
C LEU A 122 2.26 4.44 8.02
N CYS A 123 2.20 5.13 6.87
CA CYS A 123 2.18 6.59 6.81
C CYS A 123 0.90 7.12 6.14
N GLY A 124 0.32 8.17 6.70
CA GLY A 124 -0.79 8.89 6.08
C GLY A 124 -2.08 8.07 5.97
N VAL A 125 -2.33 7.17 6.92
CA VAL A 125 -3.53 6.32 6.91
C VAL A 125 -4.79 7.17 7.15
N PRO A 126 -5.77 7.19 6.21
CA PRO A 126 -7.04 7.88 6.44
C PRO A 126 -7.81 7.29 7.62
N SER A 127 -8.62 8.10 8.32
CA SER A 127 -9.35 7.68 9.52
C SER A 127 -10.29 6.49 9.29
N ALA A 128 -10.97 6.47 8.15
CA ALA A 128 -11.84 5.35 7.77
C ALA A 128 -11.03 4.04 7.60
N THR A 129 -9.89 4.13 6.91
CA THR A 129 -8.95 3.02 6.71
C THR A 129 -8.35 2.57 8.04
N MET A 130 -7.96 3.50 8.93
CA MET A 130 -7.43 3.18 10.26
C MET A 130 -8.39 2.32 11.09
N THR A 131 -9.69 2.63 11.03
CA THR A 131 -10.71 1.84 11.72
C THR A 131 -10.75 0.39 11.22
N MET A 132 -10.60 0.18 9.92
CA MET A 132 -10.55 -1.14 9.32
C MET A 132 -9.27 -1.89 9.69
N LEU A 133 -8.11 -1.24 9.63
CA LEU A 133 -6.83 -1.83 10.02
C LEU A 133 -6.81 -2.27 11.49
N ARG A 134 -7.42 -1.47 12.37
CA ARG A 134 -7.57 -1.81 13.79
C ARG A 134 -8.44 -3.06 13.97
N ARG A 135 -9.59 -3.13 13.29
CA ARG A 135 -10.47 -4.31 13.33
C ARG A 135 -9.83 -5.58 12.79
N ALA A 136 -8.96 -5.43 11.79
CA ALA A 136 -8.22 -6.55 11.20
C ALA A 136 -7.02 -7.00 12.06
N GLY A 137 -6.69 -6.34 13.18
CA GLY A 137 -5.57 -6.68 14.05
C GLY A 137 -4.21 -6.17 13.55
N ILE A 138 -4.19 -5.35 12.50
CA ILE A 138 -2.95 -4.82 11.93
C ILE A 138 -2.28 -3.83 12.88
N VAL A 139 -3.07 -3.02 13.60
CA VAL A 139 -2.54 -2.08 14.59
C VAL A 139 -1.91 -2.83 15.77
N GLU A 140 -2.48 -3.95 16.17
CA GLU A 140 -1.93 -4.82 17.23
C GLU A 140 -0.63 -5.51 16.76
N LEU A 141 -0.57 -5.93 15.50
CA LEU A 141 0.62 -6.57 14.91
C LEU A 141 1.80 -5.62 14.85
N LEU A 142 1.60 -4.39 14.36
CA LEU A 142 2.67 -3.43 14.12
C LEU A 142 3.00 -2.58 15.36
N GLY A 143 1.99 -2.31 16.19
CA GLY A 143 2.04 -1.37 17.31
C GLY A 143 1.69 0.05 16.86
N GLU A 144 1.08 0.84 17.76
CA GLU A 144 0.64 2.21 17.46
C GLU A 144 1.80 3.14 17.08
N GLN A 145 3.00 2.85 17.55
CA GLN A 145 4.23 3.60 17.26
C GLN A 145 4.72 3.43 15.80
N SER A 146 4.13 2.52 15.04
CA SER A 146 4.45 2.29 13.61
C SER A 146 3.52 3.07 12.67
N PHE A 147 2.67 3.95 13.21
CA PHE A 147 1.73 4.75 12.43
C PHE A 147 2.10 6.24 12.50
N TYR A 148 2.35 6.84 11.35
CA TYR A 148 2.74 8.24 11.24
C TYR A 148 1.81 8.99 10.28
N TRP A 149 1.72 10.30 10.49
CA TRP A 149 0.92 11.18 9.63
C TRP A 149 1.48 11.30 8.20
N SER A 150 2.79 11.27 8.06
CA SER A 150 3.46 11.37 6.76
C SER A 150 4.76 10.57 6.75
N VAL A 151 5.29 10.31 5.55
CA VAL A 151 6.58 9.64 5.36
C VAL A 151 7.72 10.47 5.95
N GLU A 152 7.70 11.79 5.76
CA GLU A 152 8.72 12.69 6.30
C GLU A 152 8.75 12.62 7.84
N ARG A 153 7.57 12.61 8.46
CA ARG A 153 7.45 12.50 9.91
C ARG A 153 7.96 11.16 10.42
N ALA A 154 7.67 10.09 9.70
CA ALA A 154 8.19 8.77 10.02
C ALA A 154 9.72 8.74 9.95
N LEU A 155 10.32 9.29 8.90
CA LEU A 155 11.76 9.34 8.75
C LEU A 155 12.47 10.14 9.85
N LEU A 156 11.82 11.17 10.40
CA LEU A 156 12.39 12.00 11.47
C LEU A 156 12.23 11.35 12.86
N ASP A 157 11.05 10.82 13.15
CA ASP A 157 10.67 10.43 14.51
C ASP A 157 10.77 8.91 14.76
N HIS A 158 10.64 8.08 13.70
CA HIS A 158 10.71 6.64 13.84
C HIS A 158 12.15 6.18 14.07
N ARG A 159 12.31 5.26 15.01
CA ARG A 159 13.58 4.58 15.25
C ARG A 159 13.43 3.12 14.83
N PRO A 160 14.01 2.73 13.68
CA PRO A 160 13.98 1.34 13.25
C PRO A 160 14.48 0.43 14.38
N ARG A 161 13.81 -0.67 14.60
CA ARG A 161 14.30 -1.66 15.55
C ARG A 161 15.61 -2.21 15.01
N PRO A 162 16.68 -2.30 15.85
CA PRO A 162 17.85 -3.01 15.42
C PRO A 162 17.42 -4.43 15.08
N LEU A 163 17.83 -4.91 13.90
CA LEU A 163 17.72 -6.31 13.54
C LEU A 163 18.29 -7.09 14.73
N ALA A 164 17.45 -7.88 15.42
CA ALA A 164 17.94 -8.82 16.39
C ALA A 164 18.99 -9.64 15.63
N SER A 165 20.24 -9.57 16.08
CA SER A 165 21.32 -10.39 15.56
C SER A 165 20.84 -11.85 15.69
N PHE A 166 20.38 -12.40 14.58
CA PHE A 166 20.30 -13.83 14.46
C PHE A 166 21.76 -14.28 14.55
N ASP A 167 22.10 -14.75 15.72
CA ASP A 167 23.36 -15.42 15.99
C ASP A 167 23.62 -16.41 14.85
N ARG A 168 24.63 -16.06 14.04
CA ARG A 168 25.31 -17.04 13.22
C ARG A 168 26.16 -17.85 14.18
N GLU A 169 25.52 -18.71 14.92
CA GLU A 169 26.24 -19.83 15.54
C GLU A 169 25.66 -21.11 14.95
N GLU A 170 26.65 -21.85 14.42
CA GLU A 170 26.64 -23.27 14.07
C GLU A 170 26.17 -23.67 12.66
N ALA A 171 27.07 -23.75 11.67
CA ALA A 171 27.73 -25.01 11.28
C ALA A 171 28.77 -24.74 10.19
#